data_469b2ace3fcb14a3427f672a0e714bee
#
_entry.id   469b2ace3fcb14a3427f672a0e714bee
#
_cell.length_a   1.000
_cell.length_b   1.000
_cell.length_c   1.000
_cell.angle_alpha   90.00
_cell.angle_beta   90.00
_cell.angle_gamma   90.00
#
_symmetry.space_group_name_H-M   'P 1'
#
loop_
_entity.id
_entity.type
_entity.pdbx_description
1 polymer ?
#
loop_
_entity_poly.entity_id
_entity_poly.type
_entity_poly.pdbx_seq_one_letter_code
_entity_poly.pdbx_strand_id
1 'polypeptide(L)'
;MKEYTIDELAQMIDHTNLHTDASKKDMEKLCNEAKDYHFKMVAINQVQSHLCAELLKGTDIHVGAAISFPLGQTTIASKVFDTNNAIEEGATEIDYVINQTEVKNKNWEYIKDEMTQIVDACHAHHIPCKVIFENCYLDDEEKIKLCEIAKEVKPDFIK
;
A
#
# COMPACT_ATOMS: atom_id res chain seq x y z
N MET A 1 18.40 -23.24 -8.72
CA MET A 1 17.62 -22.38 -7.78
C MET A 1 18.36 -21.06 -7.72
N LYS A 2 17.67 -19.90 -7.80
CA LYS A 2 18.36 -18.61 -7.64
C LYS A 2 18.77 -18.47 -6.17
N GLU A 3 20.03 -18.19 -5.93
CA GLU A 3 20.52 -17.85 -4.57
C GLU A 3 20.32 -16.36 -4.36
N TYR A 4 19.89 -15.98 -3.17
CA TYR A 4 19.71 -14.59 -2.77
C TYR A 4 20.67 -14.25 -1.63
N THR A 5 21.22 -13.06 -1.65
CA THR A 5 21.94 -12.49 -0.51
C THR A 5 20.95 -12.04 0.57
N ILE A 6 21.45 -11.80 1.79
CA ILE A 6 20.62 -11.27 2.89
C ILE A 6 20.05 -9.90 2.52
N ASP A 7 20.86 -9.05 1.87
CA ASP A 7 20.42 -7.72 1.44
C ASP A 7 19.32 -7.81 0.36
N GLU A 8 19.46 -8.68 -0.64
CA GLU A 8 18.40 -8.91 -1.63
C GLU A 8 17.09 -9.39 -0.99
N LEU A 9 17.16 -10.19 0.09
CA LEU A 9 15.96 -10.61 0.84
C LEU A 9 15.39 -9.45 1.65
N ALA A 10 16.23 -8.64 2.29
CA ALA A 10 15.79 -7.45 3.03
C ALA A 10 15.04 -6.46 2.11
N GLN A 11 15.52 -6.28 0.88
CA GLN A 11 14.89 -5.44 -0.15
C GLN A 11 13.54 -6.01 -0.69
N MET A 12 13.05 -7.14 -0.18
CA MET A 12 11.73 -7.70 -0.46
C MET A 12 10.78 -7.54 0.73
N ILE A 13 11.20 -6.87 1.81
CA ILE A 13 10.44 -6.76 3.07
C ILE A 13 9.84 -5.36 3.20
N ASP A 14 8.53 -5.33 3.40
CA ASP A 14 7.78 -4.18 3.88
C ASP A 14 7.71 -4.25 5.41
N HIS A 15 8.60 -3.53 6.11
CA HIS A 15 8.65 -3.53 7.56
C HIS A 15 7.45 -2.78 8.13
N THR A 16 6.56 -3.48 8.83
CA THR A 16 5.18 -3.03 9.05
C THR A 16 4.87 -2.73 10.50
N ASN A 17 4.26 -1.57 10.77
CA ASN A 17 3.55 -1.28 12.01
C ASN A 17 2.25 -0.51 11.71
N LEU A 18 1.13 -1.22 11.75
CA LEU A 18 -0.23 -0.71 11.49
C LEU A 18 -1.10 -0.77 12.76
N HIS A 19 -0.49 -0.87 13.95
CA HIS A 19 -1.22 -0.86 15.20
C HIS A 19 -1.91 0.49 15.42
N THR A 20 -3.15 0.46 15.87
CA THR A 20 -3.98 1.65 16.09
C THR A 20 -3.38 2.60 17.14
N ASP A 21 -2.65 2.06 18.10
CA ASP A 21 -2.01 2.76 19.22
C ASP A 21 -0.50 3.00 19.02
N ALA A 22 0.00 2.78 17.81
CA ALA A 22 1.40 3.00 17.49
C ALA A 22 1.81 4.47 17.74
N SER A 23 2.75 4.66 18.64
CA SER A 23 3.26 5.97 19.06
C SER A 23 4.36 6.48 18.13
N LYS A 24 4.74 7.77 18.31
CA LYS A 24 5.91 8.34 17.64
C LYS A 24 7.17 7.50 17.90
N LYS A 25 7.36 7.01 19.12
CA LYS A 25 8.51 6.17 19.49
C LYS A 25 8.52 4.84 18.73
N ASP A 26 7.34 4.28 18.45
CA ASP A 26 7.23 3.06 17.68
C ASP A 26 7.59 3.30 16.20
N MET A 27 7.23 4.46 15.64
CA MET A 27 7.66 4.86 14.31
C MET A 27 9.16 5.13 14.22
N GLU A 28 9.75 5.78 15.23
CA GLU A 28 11.20 5.98 15.32
C GLU A 28 11.93 4.62 15.35
N LYS A 29 11.43 3.66 16.12
CA LYS A 29 11.97 2.30 16.16
C LYS A 29 11.86 1.62 14.81
N LEU A 30 10.67 1.64 14.19
CA LEU A 30 10.39 1.03 12.89
C LEU A 30 11.36 1.55 11.81
N CYS A 31 11.51 2.88 11.73
CA CYS A 31 12.38 3.50 10.74
C CYS A 31 13.87 3.22 11.00
N ASN A 32 14.29 3.13 12.27
CA ASN A 32 15.67 2.77 12.61
C ASN A 32 15.96 1.32 12.25
N GLU A 33 15.07 0.38 12.58
CA GLU A 33 15.20 -1.02 12.16
C GLU A 33 15.23 -1.15 10.63
N ALA A 34 14.40 -0.39 9.90
CA ALA A 34 14.42 -0.40 8.44
C ALA A 34 15.77 0.08 7.88
N LYS A 35 16.41 1.07 8.50
CA LYS A 35 17.76 1.53 8.12
C LYS A 35 18.84 0.49 8.48
N ASP A 36 18.77 -0.09 9.66
CA ASP A 36 19.78 -1.04 10.15
C ASP A 36 19.81 -2.33 9.32
N TYR A 37 18.64 -2.79 8.86
CA TYR A 37 18.49 -4.00 8.06
C TYR A 37 18.33 -3.75 6.56
N HIS A 38 18.30 -2.50 6.13
CA HIS A 38 18.09 -2.09 4.74
C HIS A 38 16.80 -2.70 4.14
N PHE A 39 15.68 -2.62 4.86
CA PHE A 39 14.38 -3.06 4.33
C PHE A 39 13.92 -2.15 3.19
N LYS A 40 13.09 -2.71 2.28
CA LYS A 40 12.61 -1.97 1.11
C LYS A 40 11.71 -0.79 1.49
N MET A 41 10.83 -0.99 2.48
CA MET A 41 9.77 -0.05 2.80
C MET A 41 9.39 -0.16 4.29
N VAL A 42 8.92 0.93 4.87
CA VAL A 42 8.10 0.90 6.08
C VAL A 42 6.63 1.01 5.70
N ALA A 43 5.79 0.09 6.19
CA ALA A 43 4.34 0.11 5.97
C ALA A 43 3.62 0.64 7.20
N ILE A 44 2.91 1.76 7.06
CA ILE A 44 2.34 2.54 8.17
C ILE A 44 0.93 3.04 7.86
N ASN A 45 0.19 3.41 8.89
CA ASN A 45 -1.05 4.16 8.71
C ASN A 45 -0.73 5.55 8.10
N GLN A 46 -1.54 6.02 7.16
CA GLN A 46 -1.26 7.24 6.38
C GLN A 46 -0.95 8.47 7.24
N VAL A 47 -1.54 8.59 8.42
CA VAL A 47 -1.30 9.72 9.35
C VAL A 47 0.15 9.81 9.82
N GLN A 48 0.94 8.75 9.69
CA GLN A 48 2.36 8.70 10.05
C GLN A 48 3.29 9.04 8.87
N SER A 49 2.76 9.33 7.68
CA SER A 49 3.57 9.55 6.46
C SER A 49 4.60 10.64 6.64
N HIS A 50 4.19 11.81 7.13
CA HIS A 50 5.10 12.94 7.35
C HIS A 50 6.25 12.60 8.31
N LEU A 51 5.93 11.98 9.45
CA LEU A 51 6.94 11.59 10.43
C LEU A 51 7.94 10.59 9.86
N CYS A 52 7.46 9.54 9.17
CA CYS A 52 8.33 8.53 8.59
C CYS A 52 9.16 9.08 7.43
N ALA A 53 8.61 9.98 6.61
CA ALA A 53 9.34 10.65 5.54
C ALA A 53 10.51 11.48 6.10
N GLU A 54 10.31 12.23 7.18
CA GLU A 54 11.40 12.97 7.83
C GLU A 54 12.45 12.03 8.45
N LEU A 55 12.02 10.92 9.09
CA LEU A 55 12.93 9.95 9.70
C LEU A 55 13.77 9.16 8.67
N LEU A 56 13.25 8.95 7.47
CA LEU A 56 13.91 8.20 6.40
C LEU A 56 14.56 9.09 5.33
N LYS A 57 14.59 10.40 5.56
CA LYS A 57 15.18 11.36 4.64
C LYS A 57 16.64 11.03 4.29
N GLY A 58 16.93 10.99 3.01
CA GLY A 58 18.27 10.66 2.50
C GLY A 58 18.57 9.18 2.41
N THR A 59 17.60 8.30 2.64
CA THR A 59 17.66 6.86 2.37
C THR A 59 16.88 6.52 1.11
N ASP A 60 17.02 5.29 0.61
CA ASP A 60 16.24 4.71 -0.48
C ASP A 60 15.05 3.85 0.01
N ILE A 61 14.77 3.93 1.32
CA ILE A 61 13.67 3.19 1.96
C ILE A 61 12.36 3.92 1.70
N HIS A 62 11.38 3.21 1.16
CA HIS A 62 10.07 3.79 0.86
C HIS A 62 9.23 3.99 2.13
N VAL A 63 8.36 5.01 2.09
CA VAL A 63 7.29 5.23 3.06
C VAL A 63 5.99 4.78 2.42
N GLY A 64 5.51 3.60 2.81
CA GLY A 64 4.28 2.99 2.30
C GLY A 64 3.08 3.33 3.18
N ALA A 65 2.18 4.16 2.67
CA ALA A 65 0.97 4.54 3.37
C ALA A 65 -0.19 3.58 3.06
N ALA A 66 -0.81 3.04 4.11
CA ALA A 66 -1.99 2.19 4.00
C ALA A 66 -3.26 3.04 3.90
N ILE A 67 -4.00 2.87 2.80
CA ILE A 67 -5.22 3.62 2.49
C ILE A 67 -6.45 2.73 2.68
N SER A 68 -7.47 3.26 3.36
CA SER A 68 -8.72 2.54 3.68
C SER A 68 -8.46 1.20 4.40
N PHE A 69 -7.35 1.11 5.10
CA PHE A 69 -6.90 -0.11 5.78
C PHE A 69 -7.48 -0.20 7.22
N PRO A 70 -7.90 -1.39 7.72
CA PRO A 70 -7.87 -2.67 6.99
C PRO A 70 -9.15 -2.99 6.21
N LEU A 71 -10.19 -2.18 6.31
CA LEU A 71 -11.55 -2.54 5.93
C LEU A 71 -11.88 -2.39 4.44
N GLY A 72 -11.23 -1.46 3.74
CA GLY A 72 -11.56 -1.12 2.35
C GLY A 72 -12.95 -0.45 2.17
N GLN A 73 -13.64 -0.09 3.26
CA GLN A 73 -15.05 0.30 3.29
C GLN A 73 -15.28 1.82 3.25
N THR A 74 -14.41 2.55 2.55
CA THR A 74 -14.60 3.97 2.25
C THR A 74 -14.94 4.17 0.77
N THR A 75 -15.52 5.33 0.43
CA THR A 75 -15.84 5.65 -0.97
C THR A 75 -14.59 5.83 -1.81
N ILE A 76 -14.71 5.71 -3.15
CA ILE A 76 -13.62 5.98 -4.08
C ILE A 76 -13.06 7.39 -3.86
N ALA A 77 -13.94 8.39 -3.76
CA ALA A 77 -13.53 9.78 -3.52
C ALA A 77 -12.71 9.94 -2.23
N SER A 78 -13.10 9.25 -1.14
CA SER A 78 -12.32 9.26 0.11
C SER A 78 -10.95 8.61 -0.08
N LYS A 79 -10.88 7.45 -0.74
CA LYS A 79 -9.61 6.77 -1.00
C LYS A 79 -8.67 7.60 -1.87
N VAL A 80 -9.18 8.25 -2.90
CA VAL A 80 -8.40 9.15 -3.77
C VAL A 80 -7.90 10.36 -2.98
N PHE A 81 -8.75 10.95 -2.14
CA PHE A 81 -8.35 12.07 -1.27
C PHE A 81 -7.24 11.63 -0.30
N ASP A 82 -7.44 10.50 0.39
CA ASP A 82 -6.46 9.95 1.34
C ASP A 82 -5.13 9.59 0.65
N THR A 83 -5.19 9.06 -0.58
CA THR A 83 -4.01 8.77 -1.39
C THR A 83 -3.21 10.02 -1.69
N ASN A 84 -3.87 11.07 -2.23
CA ASN A 84 -3.20 12.34 -2.53
C ASN A 84 -2.63 12.99 -1.27
N ASN A 85 -3.41 13.01 -0.18
CA ASN A 85 -2.94 13.56 1.10
C ASN A 85 -1.72 12.80 1.65
N ALA A 86 -1.71 11.47 1.58
CA ALA A 86 -0.55 10.68 2.01
C ALA A 86 0.70 10.99 1.18
N ILE A 87 0.54 11.18 -0.14
CA ILE A 87 1.62 11.57 -1.05
C ILE A 87 2.14 12.98 -0.71
N GLU A 88 1.26 13.94 -0.49
CA GLU A 88 1.63 15.31 -0.06
C GLU A 88 2.38 15.31 1.27
N GLU A 89 2.03 14.39 2.18
CA GLU A 89 2.71 14.19 3.47
C GLU A 89 4.00 13.33 3.35
N GLY A 90 4.41 12.96 2.15
CA GLY A 90 5.70 12.34 1.88
C GLY A 90 5.68 10.82 1.74
N ALA A 91 4.52 10.18 1.60
CA ALA A 91 4.47 8.79 1.19
C ALA A 91 5.07 8.62 -0.21
N THR A 92 5.88 7.57 -0.37
CA THR A 92 6.54 7.23 -1.63
C THR A 92 6.06 5.90 -2.21
N GLU A 93 5.06 5.30 -1.57
CA GLU A 93 4.36 4.10 -2.00
C GLU A 93 2.97 4.06 -1.35
N ILE A 94 1.97 3.55 -2.06
CA ILE A 94 0.59 3.45 -1.58
C ILE A 94 0.13 2.01 -1.62
N ASP A 95 -0.40 1.53 -0.48
CA ASP A 95 -1.05 0.22 -0.36
C ASP A 95 -2.53 0.44 0.00
N TYR A 96 -3.47 0.24 -0.91
CA TYR A 96 -4.89 0.44 -0.60
C TYR A 96 -5.68 -0.87 -0.59
N VAL A 97 -6.71 -0.96 0.25
CA VAL A 97 -7.63 -2.12 0.32
C VAL A 97 -8.83 -1.88 -0.58
N ILE A 98 -9.14 -2.86 -1.45
CA ILE A 98 -10.32 -2.83 -2.32
C ILE A 98 -11.63 -2.88 -1.50
N ASN A 99 -12.74 -2.44 -2.09
CA ASN A 99 -14.05 -2.54 -1.46
C ASN A 99 -14.58 -3.98 -1.52
N GLN A 100 -14.45 -4.72 -0.41
CA GLN A 100 -14.89 -6.11 -0.32
C GLN A 100 -16.40 -6.30 -0.54
N THR A 101 -17.22 -5.35 -0.13
CA THR A 101 -18.68 -5.40 -0.35
C THR A 101 -18.99 -5.41 -1.84
N GLU A 102 -18.33 -4.56 -2.62
CA GLU A 102 -18.54 -4.46 -4.06
C GLU A 102 -18.02 -5.71 -4.80
N VAL A 103 -16.95 -6.33 -4.30
CA VAL A 103 -16.51 -7.65 -4.79
C VAL A 103 -17.59 -8.70 -4.56
N LYS A 104 -18.15 -8.79 -3.35
CA LYS A 104 -19.22 -9.73 -3.01
C LYS A 104 -20.51 -9.49 -3.83
N ASN A 105 -20.79 -8.24 -4.16
CA ASN A 105 -21.89 -7.85 -5.04
C ASN A 105 -21.59 -8.13 -6.53
N LYS A 106 -20.38 -8.59 -6.86
CA LYS A 106 -19.88 -8.73 -8.24
C LYS A 106 -19.98 -7.45 -9.07
N ASN A 107 -19.86 -6.30 -8.40
CA ASN A 107 -19.87 -4.97 -9.03
C ASN A 107 -18.46 -4.65 -9.59
N TRP A 108 -18.10 -5.36 -10.64
CA TRP A 108 -16.75 -5.29 -11.24
C TRP A 108 -16.45 -3.93 -11.88
N GLU A 109 -17.48 -3.21 -12.33
CA GLU A 109 -17.31 -1.85 -12.86
C GLU A 109 -16.86 -0.90 -11.75
N TYR A 110 -17.45 -0.97 -10.56
CA TYR A 110 -17.02 -0.20 -9.41
C TYR A 110 -15.58 -0.53 -9.00
N ILE A 111 -15.24 -1.81 -8.93
CA ILE A 111 -13.87 -2.25 -8.56
C ILE A 111 -12.85 -1.76 -9.58
N LYS A 112 -13.18 -1.81 -10.87
CA LYS A 112 -12.30 -1.30 -11.93
C LYS A 112 -12.13 0.21 -11.83
N ASP A 113 -13.22 0.96 -11.60
CA ASP A 113 -13.19 2.40 -11.42
C ASP A 113 -12.38 2.81 -10.19
N GLU A 114 -12.61 2.14 -9.04
CA GLU A 114 -11.83 2.32 -7.81
C GLU A 114 -10.32 2.14 -8.07
N MET A 115 -9.97 1.00 -8.66
CA MET A 115 -8.57 0.69 -8.96
C MET A 115 -7.95 1.69 -9.92
N THR A 116 -8.68 2.09 -10.97
CA THR A 116 -8.20 3.05 -11.96
C THR A 116 -7.91 4.41 -11.32
N GLN A 117 -8.84 4.96 -10.54
CA GLN A 117 -8.69 6.28 -9.96
C GLN A 117 -7.52 6.36 -8.95
N ILE A 118 -7.32 5.28 -8.16
CA ILE A 118 -6.23 5.27 -7.16
C ILE A 118 -4.89 5.05 -7.85
N VAL A 119 -4.81 4.14 -8.82
CA VAL A 119 -3.58 3.92 -9.61
C VAL A 119 -3.18 5.18 -10.38
N ASP A 120 -4.14 5.86 -11.01
CA ASP A 120 -3.89 7.10 -11.73
C ASP A 120 -3.38 8.21 -10.79
N ALA A 121 -3.95 8.32 -9.58
CA ALA A 121 -3.47 9.26 -8.57
C ALA A 121 -2.01 8.97 -8.17
N CYS A 122 -1.64 7.71 -7.96
CA CYS A 122 -0.26 7.32 -7.65
C CYS A 122 0.68 7.58 -8.83
N HIS A 123 0.31 7.15 -10.04
CA HIS A 123 1.15 7.26 -11.23
C HIS A 123 1.36 8.70 -11.68
N ALA A 124 0.39 9.61 -11.43
CA ALA A 124 0.55 11.05 -11.66
C ALA A 124 1.74 11.64 -10.87
N HIS A 125 2.09 11.03 -9.74
CA HIS A 125 3.23 11.40 -8.90
C HIS A 125 4.44 10.46 -9.04
N HIS A 126 4.41 9.52 -9.98
CA HIS A 126 5.45 8.48 -10.18
C HIS A 126 5.67 7.59 -8.94
N ILE A 127 4.61 7.31 -8.22
CA ILE A 127 4.63 6.51 -6.98
C ILE A 127 4.01 5.14 -7.25
N PRO A 128 4.64 4.04 -6.80
CA PRO A 128 4.10 2.70 -6.90
C PRO A 128 2.79 2.54 -6.12
N CYS A 129 1.85 1.81 -6.71
CA CYS A 129 0.57 1.46 -6.10
C CYS A 129 0.44 -0.06 -5.92
N LYS A 130 0.18 -0.51 -4.68
CA LYS A 130 -0.20 -1.89 -4.38
C LYS A 130 -1.68 -1.98 -4.09
N VAL A 131 -2.33 -2.93 -4.73
CA VAL A 131 -3.76 -3.23 -4.51
C VAL A 131 -3.87 -4.42 -3.57
N ILE A 132 -4.40 -4.20 -2.37
CA ILE A 132 -4.63 -5.26 -1.37
C ILE A 132 -5.97 -5.92 -1.68
N PHE A 133 -5.93 -7.16 -2.13
CA PHE A 133 -7.12 -7.97 -2.39
C PHE A 133 -7.76 -8.52 -1.11
N GLU A 134 -6.97 -8.75 -0.06
CA GLU A 134 -7.36 -9.41 1.18
C GLU A 134 -7.98 -10.79 0.93
N ASN A 135 -7.14 -11.69 0.46
CA ASN A 135 -7.51 -13.00 -0.07
C ASN A 135 -8.31 -13.89 0.89
N CYS A 136 -8.26 -13.65 2.20
CA CYS A 136 -9.03 -14.42 3.18
C CYS A 136 -10.55 -14.25 3.05
N TYR A 137 -11.00 -13.16 2.41
CA TYR A 137 -12.43 -12.92 2.14
C TYR A 137 -12.90 -13.41 0.77
N LEU A 138 -11.99 -13.84 -0.11
CA LEU A 138 -12.26 -14.07 -1.52
C LEU A 138 -12.28 -15.56 -1.87
N ASP A 139 -13.22 -15.96 -2.73
CA ASP A 139 -13.15 -17.23 -3.44
C ASP A 139 -12.21 -17.14 -4.66
N ASP A 140 -11.99 -18.27 -5.32
CA ASP A 140 -11.03 -18.33 -6.44
C ASP A 140 -11.55 -17.61 -7.69
N GLU A 141 -12.89 -17.60 -7.94
CA GLU A 141 -13.47 -16.85 -9.06
C GLU A 141 -13.28 -15.33 -8.87
N GLU A 142 -13.49 -14.84 -7.65
CA GLU A 142 -13.30 -13.44 -7.29
C GLU A 142 -11.83 -13.03 -7.45
N LYS A 143 -10.88 -13.85 -6.96
CA LYS A 143 -9.43 -13.61 -7.13
C LYS A 143 -9.02 -13.54 -8.61
N ILE A 144 -9.51 -14.49 -9.42
CA ILE A 144 -9.23 -14.50 -10.86
C ILE A 144 -9.77 -13.21 -11.50
N LYS A 145 -11.01 -12.82 -11.18
CA LYS A 145 -11.61 -11.61 -11.73
C LYS A 145 -10.85 -10.34 -11.33
N LEU A 146 -10.41 -10.24 -10.08
CA LEU A 146 -9.58 -9.14 -9.61
C LEU A 146 -8.22 -9.09 -10.34
N CYS A 147 -7.60 -10.24 -10.60
CA CYS A 147 -6.37 -10.31 -11.41
C CYS A 147 -6.59 -9.86 -12.87
N GLU A 148 -7.75 -10.18 -13.46
CA GLU A 148 -8.11 -9.69 -14.81
C GLU A 148 -8.23 -8.16 -14.83
N ILE A 149 -8.91 -7.58 -13.84
CA ILE A 149 -9.05 -6.12 -13.69
C ILE A 149 -7.67 -5.49 -13.46
N ALA A 150 -6.85 -6.03 -12.57
CA ALA A 150 -5.51 -5.54 -12.31
C ALA A 150 -4.62 -5.59 -13.57
N LYS A 151 -4.76 -6.62 -14.41
CA LYS A 151 -4.05 -6.71 -15.69
C LYS A 151 -4.43 -5.59 -16.66
N GLU A 152 -5.68 -5.12 -16.63
CA GLU A 152 -6.15 -4.01 -17.46
C GLU A 152 -5.69 -2.67 -16.90
N VAL A 153 -5.85 -2.43 -15.59
CA VAL A 153 -5.56 -1.17 -14.90
C VAL A 153 -4.06 -0.97 -14.66
N LYS A 154 -3.33 -2.07 -14.43
CA LYS A 154 -1.87 -2.10 -14.23
C LYS A 154 -1.38 -1.38 -12.98
N PRO A 155 -1.88 -1.72 -11.78
CA PRO A 155 -1.16 -1.37 -10.57
C PRO A 155 0.24 -2.00 -10.59
N ASP A 156 1.17 -1.47 -9.81
CA ASP A 156 2.54 -1.99 -9.75
C ASP A 156 2.59 -3.36 -9.05
N PHE A 157 1.70 -3.56 -8.06
CA PHE A 157 1.60 -4.81 -7.30
C PHE A 157 0.15 -5.17 -6.98
N ILE A 158 -0.09 -6.47 -6.84
CA ILE A 158 -1.28 -7.04 -6.18
C ILE A 158 -0.83 -7.77 -4.90
N LYS A 159 -1.62 -7.64 -3.84
CA LYS A 159 -1.24 -8.12 -2.50
C LYS A 159 -2.38 -8.89 -1.83
#